data_fddf83e4b11c7b91da083acf9c2d30d2
#
_entry.id   fddf83e4b11c7b91da083acf9c2d30d2
#
_cell.length_a   1.000
_cell.length_b   1.000
_cell.length_c   1.000
_cell.angle_alpha   90.00
_cell.angle_beta   90.00
_cell.angle_gamma   90.00
#
_symmetry.space_group_name_H-M   'P 1'
#
loop_
_entity.id
_entity.type
_entity.pdbx_description
1 polymer ?
#
loop_
_entity_poly.entity_id
_entity_poly.type
_entity_poly.pdbx_seq_one_letter_code
_entity_poly.pdbx_strand_id
1 'polypeptide(L)'
;MNSLDWAVLIGYFGVMIAIGVWSHRRVDDVGDFFTAGGKMPWWLSGISHHMSGYSAVMFTGYAGIAYQYGITSYVTWSFPIAIGIAIGARLFAGRLNRLRSRLGVASPLEYLKDRYNLPTQQALAWSGVLLKIVDVGAKWAAIATLLSVFTGMSLNQGILITGVITGIYCTVGGLWADALTELGQFVIQLLAGVAMLVTVLGELGGFSALWTVWDKLPDTHTQPTVGPYTLTFLLAYLFIKTFEYSGGMWNQAQRYMATRDARQAKRSARLSAALWFVWPLVLFFPMWAAPLLVKAAKPDASDSYALLTERLLPHGLLGLVVVGFFSHTMAMCSSDANAISAVFTRDIAPALPKLGAKARTWSHKAGLLAARLSTVSFLALSMAIATQVNSPTFKDIITVVIKWVAGLVGPISIPFLLGMLPVFRRSGPTAALVSWAAGLFAFWLTNYGLDGVQLQIQIVSPVATSLVLFVLIGFLRPEDTPERDALLARINSGGDGDGDGERGDGAAAGAAAVAGDAPRGT
;
A
#
# COMPACT_ATOMS: atom_id res chain seq x y z
N MET A 1 -26.07 -5.66 -15.65
CA MET A 1 -26.53 -4.64 -14.64
C MET A 1 -27.82 -3.98 -15.11
N ASN A 2 -28.76 -3.75 -14.20
CA ASN A 2 -30.01 -2.99 -14.48
C ASN A 2 -29.94 -1.55 -13.91
N SER A 3 -31.07 -0.81 -13.99
CA SER A 3 -31.15 0.58 -13.50
C SER A 3 -30.87 0.72 -11.99
N LEU A 4 -31.22 -0.28 -11.18
CA LEU A 4 -30.98 -0.26 -9.73
C LEU A 4 -29.48 -0.42 -9.42
N ASP A 5 -28.80 -1.32 -10.11
CA ASP A 5 -27.36 -1.52 -9.97
C ASP A 5 -26.58 -0.26 -10.34
N TRP A 6 -26.99 0.42 -11.43
CA TRP A 6 -26.42 1.69 -11.84
C TRP A 6 -26.70 2.81 -10.84
N ALA A 7 -27.89 2.84 -10.25
CA ALA A 7 -28.22 3.84 -9.22
C ALA A 7 -27.32 3.68 -7.97
N VAL A 8 -27.05 2.44 -7.55
CA VAL A 8 -26.13 2.15 -6.44
C VAL A 8 -24.71 2.60 -6.78
N LEU A 9 -24.22 2.32 -7.99
CA LEU A 9 -22.89 2.70 -8.44
C LEU A 9 -22.72 4.23 -8.53
N ILE A 10 -23.68 4.92 -9.15
CA ILE A 10 -23.65 6.39 -9.28
C ILE A 10 -23.76 7.05 -7.91
N GLY A 11 -24.65 6.56 -7.05
CA GLY A 11 -24.81 7.02 -5.67
C GLY A 11 -23.51 6.90 -4.87
N TYR A 12 -22.81 5.76 -4.99
CA TYR A 12 -21.50 5.57 -4.37
C TYR A 12 -20.47 6.61 -4.84
N PHE A 13 -20.34 6.81 -6.14
CA PHE A 13 -19.38 7.81 -6.65
C PHE A 13 -19.72 9.22 -6.20
N GLY A 14 -21.02 9.56 -6.16
CA GLY A 14 -21.50 10.84 -5.62
C GLY A 14 -21.09 11.04 -4.16
N VAL A 15 -21.24 10.01 -3.32
CA VAL A 15 -20.84 10.04 -1.91
C VAL A 15 -19.31 10.19 -1.77
N MET A 16 -18.53 9.46 -2.56
CA MET A 16 -17.05 9.57 -2.52
C MET A 16 -16.57 10.97 -2.88
N ILE A 17 -17.12 11.56 -3.94
CA ILE A 17 -16.81 12.94 -4.34
C ILE A 17 -17.24 13.94 -3.24
N ALA A 18 -18.43 13.77 -2.65
CA ALA A 18 -18.92 14.63 -1.57
C ALA A 18 -18.01 14.60 -0.33
N ILE A 19 -17.55 13.39 0.09
CA ILE A 19 -16.58 13.24 1.19
C ILE A 19 -15.27 13.93 0.83
N GLY A 20 -14.76 13.74 -0.39
CA GLY A 20 -13.52 14.37 -0.85
C GLY A 20 -13.58 15.89 -0.80
N VAL A 21 -14.66 16.49 -1.32
CA VAL A 21 -14.88 17.94 -1.30
C VAL A 21 -15.07 18.45 0.13
N TRP A 22 -15.83 17.74 0.96
CA TRP A 22 -16.02 18.14 2.36
C TRP A 22 -14.70 18.12 3.15
N SER A 23 -13.86 17.14 2.89
CA SER A 23 -12.55 16.96 3.56
C SER A 23 -11.56 18.09 3.23
N HIS A 24 -11.75 18.81 2.13
CA HIS A 24 -10.92 19.97 1.77
C HIS A 24 -10.84 21.02 2.88
N ARG A 25 -11.92 21.16 3.66
CA ARG A 25 -11.99 22.09 4.81
C ARG A 25 -11.04 21.76 5.96
N ARG A 26 -10.37 20.59 5.91
CA ARG A 26 -9.41 20.11 6.92
C ARG A 26 -7.95 20.21 6.47
N VAL A 27 -7.72 20.81 5.31
CA VAL A 27 -6.39 20.89 4.70
C VAL A 27 -5.99 22.35 4.56
N ASP A 28 -5.21 22.84 5.49
CA ASP A 28 -4.73 24.21 5.50
C ASP A 28 -3.31 24.30 4.93
N ASP A 29 -2.49 23.27 5.12
CA ASP A 29 -1.09 23.23 4.69
C ASP A 29 -0.67 21.88 4.09
N VAL A 30 0.61 21.78 3.70
CA VAL A 30 1.23 20.57 3.14
C VAL A 30 1.33 19.44 4.18
N GLY A 31 1.50 19.77 5.45
CA GLY A 31 1.53 18.80 6.55
C GLY A 31 0.15 18.15 6.75
N ASP A 32 -0.91 18.95 6.75
CA ASP A 32 -2.29 18.43 6.78
C ASP A 32 -2.58 17.55 5.56
N PHE A 33 -2.12 17.98 4.37
CA PHE A 33 -2.34 17.25 3.12
C PHE A 33 -1.68 15.86 3.14
N PHE A 34 -0.45 15.72 3.65
CA PHE A 34 0.30 14.45 3.58
C PHE A 34 0.25 13.61 4.85
N THR A 35 0.08 14.22 6.03
CA THR A 35 0.12 13.52 7.32
C THR A 35 -1.09 13.78 8.19
N ALA A 36 -2.16 14.38 7.63
CA ALA A 36 -3.37 14.74 8.38
C ALA A 36 -3.06 15.55 9.66
N GLY A 37 -2.00 16.35 9.64
CA GLY A 37 -1.52 17.14 10.78
C GLY A 37 -1.14 16.31 12.01
N GLY A 38 -1.01 14.99 11.89
CA GLY A 38 -0.81 14.08 13.02
C GLY A 38 -2.01 13.95 13.95
N LYS A 39 -3.22 14.22 13.46
CA LYS A 39 -4.46 14.24 14.26
C LYS A 39 -5.36 13.03 14.00
N MET A 40 -4.93 12.10 13.14
CA MET A 40 -5.75 10.94 12.77
C MET A 40 -5.91 9.97 13.95
N PRO A 41 -7.15 9.59 14.32
CA PRO A 41 -7.38 8.59 15.36
C PRO A 41 -6.83 7.22 14.95
N TRP A 42 -6.33 6.44 15.90
CA TRP A 42 -5.69 5.14 15.64
C TRP A 42 -6.59 4.13 14.92
N TRP A 43 -7.89 4.13 15.20
CA TRP A 43 -8.84 3.22 14.58
C TRP A 43 -9.07 3.57 13.11
N LEU A 44 -9.18 4.88 12.79
CA LEU A 44 -9.32 5.34 11.40
C LEU A 44 -8.03 5.05 10.61
N SER A 45 -6.87 5.33 11.20
CA SER A 45 -5.58 4.98 10.62
C SER A 45 -5.44 3.46 10.40
N GLY A 46 -5.93 2.62 11.31
CA GLY A 46 -5.89 1.16 11.18
C GLY A 46 -6.80 0.62 10.08
N ILE A 47 -8.01 1.15 9.96
CA ILE A 47 -8.92 0.84 8.85
C ILE A 47 -8.33 1.31 7.52
N SER A 48 -7.84 2.55 7.46
CA SER A 48 -7.20 3.12 6.29
C SER A 48 -5.98 2.30 5.85
N HIS A 49 -5.11 1.90 6.80
CA HIS A 49 -3.98 1.00 6.53
C HIS A 49 -4.44 -0.36 5.96
N HIS A 50 -5.52 -0.92 6.49
CA HIS A 50 -6.08 -2.16 5.98
C HIS A 50 -6.64 -1.99 4.55
N MET A 51 -7.42 -0.96 4.30
CA MET A 51 -8.01 -0.67 2.99
C MET A 51 -6.96 -0.37 1.91
N SER A 52 -5.87 0.32 2.28
CA SER A 52 -4.75 0.62 1.37
C SER A 52 -3.99 -0.62 0.87
N GLY A 53 -4.30 -1.80 1.34
CA GLY A 53 -3.68 -3.07 0.94
C GLY A 53 -4.50 -3.92 -0.02
N TYR A 54 -5.71 -3.50 -0.39
CA TYR A 54 -6.61 -4.24 -1.28
C TYR A 54 -6.78 -3.56 -2.64
N SER A 55 -7.01 -4.39 -3.66
CA SER A 55 -7.43 -3.93 -4.99
C SER A 55 -8.31 -4.97 -5.68
N ALA A 56 -8.81 -4.66 -6.87
CA ALA A 56 -9.58 -5.60 -7.70
C ALA A 56 -8.84 -6.89 -8.03
N VAL A 57 -7.51 -6.93 -7.91
CA VAL A 57 -6.69 -8.15 -8.04
C VAL A 57 -7.14 -9.25 -7.07
N MET A 58 -7.75 -8.87 -5.93
CA MET A 58 -8.36 -9.81 -4.99
C MET A 58 -9.48 -10.63 -5.66
N PHE A 59 -10.31 -9.99 -6.45
CA PHE A 59 -11.51 -10.59 -7.07
C PHE A 59 -11.26 -11.19 -8.45
N THR A 60 -10.04 -11.06 -8.97
CA THR A 60 -9.57 -11.69 -10.19
C THR A 60 -8.52 -12.73 -9.87
N GLY A 61 -7.33 -12.31 -9.53
CA GLY A 61 -6.20 -13.17 -9.34
C GLY A 61 -6.26 -14.08 -8.14
N TYR A 62 -6.52 -13.52 -6.98
CA TYR A 62 -6.65 -14.36 -5.77
C TYR A 62 -7.93 -15.17 -5.77
N ALA A 63 -9.00 -14.72 -6.46
CA ALA A 63 -10.17 -15.53 -6.69
C ALA A 63 -9.85 -16.77 -7.55
N GLY A 64 -9.05 -16.61 -8.61
CA GLY A 64 -8.56 -17.73 -9.41
C GLY A 64 -7.71 -18.72 -8.61
N ILE A 65 -6.81 -18.22 -7.77
CA ILE A 65 -6.01 -19.06 -6.84
C ILE A 65 -6.93 -19.80 -5.86
N ALA A 66 -7.94 -19.12 -5.31
CA ALA A 66 -8.89 -19.71 -4.37
C ALA A 66 -9.74 -20.80 -5.03
N TYR A 67 -10.18 -20.55 -6.27
CA TYR A 67 -10.93 -21.51 -7.08
C TYR A 67 -10.13 -22.79 -7.37
N GLN A 68 -8.82 -22.67 -7.66
CA GLN A 68 -7.97 -23.80 -8.05
C GLN A 68 -7.35 -24.52 -6.85
N TYR A 69 -7.01 -23.80 -5.78
CA TYR A 69 -6.18 -24.31 -4.68
C TYR A 69 -6.80 -24.12 -3.28
N GLY A 70 -8.05 -23.70 -3.19
CA GLY A 70 -8.78 -23.61 -1.94
C GLY A 70 -8.10 -22.72 -0.89
N ILE A 71 -7.95 -23.25 0.34
CA ILE A 71 -7.41 -22.52 1.51
C ILE A 71 -5.97 -22.04 1.33
N THR A 72 -5.21 -22.62 0.40
CA THR A 72 -3.87 -22.19 0.04
C THR A 72 -3.84 -20.69 -0.29
N SER A 73 -4.89 -20.14 -0.92
CA SER A 73 -5.00 -18.72 -1.24
C SER A 73 -4.93 -17.81 0.00
N TYR A 74 -5.61 -18.18 1.08
CA TYR A 74 -5.57 -17.45 2.36
C TYR A 74 -4.22 -17.61 3.05
N VAL A 75 -3.73 -18.85 3.14
CA VAL A 75 -2.47 -19.17 3.84
C VAL A 75 -1.26 -18.50 3.18
N THR A 76 -1.25 -18.40 1.86
CA THR A 76 -0.12 -17.82 1.11
C THR A 76 -0.23 -16.32 0.87
N TRP A 77 -1.37 -15.69 1.12
CA TRP A 77 -1.55 -14.25 0.90
C TRP A 77 -1.89 -13.49 2.18
N SER A 78 -3.04 -13.73 2.78
CA SER A 78 -3.54 -12.93 3.90
C SER A 78 -2.81 -13.17 5.19
N PHE A 79 -2.53 -14.42 5.50
CA PHE A 79 -1.82 -14.83 6.70
C PHE A 79 -0.40 -14.22 6.81
N PRO A 80 0.44 -14.24 5.75
CA PRO A 80 1.74 -13.57 5.76
C PRO A 80 1.65 -12.06 5.97
N ILE A 81 0.64 -11.41 5.38
CA ILE A 81 0.42 -9.97 5.55
C ILE A 81 0.07 -9.65 7.01
N ALA A 82 -0.87 -10.39 7.61
CA ALA A 82 -1.26 -10.17 9.01
C ALA A 82 -0.07 -10.31 9.97
N ILE A 83 0.75 -11.34 9.79
CA ILE A 83 1.98 -11.55 10.58
C ILE A 83 2.99 -10.44 10.32
N GLY A 84 3.21 -10.09 9.06
CA GLY A 84 4.13 -9.01 8.67
C GLY A 84 3.77 -7.69 9.37
N ILE A 85 2.50 -7.29 9.33
CA ILE A 85 2.02 -6.09 10.02
C ILE A 85 2.19 -6.20 11.55
N ALA A 86 1.92 -7.38 12.14
CA ALA A 86 2.10 -7.60 13.58
C ALA A 86 3.57 -7.44 14.02
N ILE A 87 4.52 -7.90 13.21
CA ILE A 87 5.96 -7.66 13.39
C ILE A 87 6.26 -6.16 13.26
N GLY A 88 5.74 -5.52 12.22
CA GLY A 88 5.90 -4.08 11.94
C GLY A 88 5.34 -3.19 13.04
N ALA A 89 4.26 -3.61 13.69
CA ALA A 89 3.68 -2.90 14.83
C ALA A 89 4.67 -2.72 15.99
N ARG A 90 5.56 -3.70 16.19
CA ARG A 90 6.61 -3.63 17.22
C ARG A 90 7.84 -2.87 16.75
N LEU A 91 8.27 -3.13 15.52
CA LEU A 91 9.55 -2.65 15.01
C LEU A 91 9.48 -1.25 14.38
N PHE A 92 8.42 -0.95 13.62
CA PHE A 92 8.42 0.20 12.72
C PHE A 92 7.33 1.24 12.99
N ALA A 93 6.10 0.83 13.34
CA ALA A 93 4.97 1.76 13.42
C ALA A 93 5.22 2.96 14.35
N GLY A 94 5.77 2.74 15.55
CA GLY A 94 6.10 3.82 16.48
C GLY A 94 7.26 4.69 15.99
N ARG A 95 8.24 4.13 15.28
CA ARG A 95 9.37 4.86 14.70
C ARG A 95 8.92 5.74 13.55
N LEU A 96 8.07 5.23 12.67
CA LEU A 96 7.47 6.00 11.57
C LEU A 96 6.64 7.18 12.09
N ASN A 97 5.87 7.00 13.16
CA ASN A 97 5.19 8.12 13.80
C ASN A 97 6.20 9.18 14.30
N ARG A 98 7.32 8.76 14.91
CA ARG A 98 8.33 9.67 15.44
C ARG A 98 9.09 10.43 14.34
N LEU A 99 9.16 9.93 13.09
CA LEU A 99 9.67 10.71 11.97
C LEU A 99 8.88 12.02 11.83
N ARG A 100 7.55 11.96 11.85
CA ARG A 100 6.74 13.18 11.82
C ARG A 100 6.80 13.94 13.15
N SER A 101 6.52 13.30 14.27
CA SER A 101 6.30 13.99 15.55
C SER A 101 7.57 14.59 16.14
N ARG A 102 8.76 14.09 15.82
CA ARG A 102 10.05 14.56 16.36
C ARG A 102 10.95 15.21 15.34
N LEU A 103 10.87 14.81 14.06
CA LEU A 103 11.70 15.38 13.00
C LEU A 103 10.92 16.37 12.12
N GLY A 104 9.57 16.40 12.23
CA GLY A 104 8.74 17.32 11.45
C GLY A 104 8.62 16.95 9.97
N VAL A 105 9.00 15.72 9.58
CA VAL A 105 8.96 15.29 8.18
C VAL A 105 7.54 14.96 7.73
N ALA A 106 7.21 15.27 6.48
CA ALA A 106 5.92 15.00 5.88
C ALA A 106 5.95 13.84 4.87
N SER A 107 7.11 13.53 4.29
CA SER A 107 7.33 12.34 3.46
C SER A 107 8.07 11.26 4.24
N PRO A 108 7.73 9.98 4.07
CA PRO A 108 8.46 8.88 4.71
C PRO A 108 9.95 8.86 4.39
N LEU A 109 10.37 9.35 3.23
CA LEU A 109 11.76 9.29 2.77
C LEU A 109 12.62 10.50 3.19
N GLU A 110 12.04 11.58 3.70
CA GLU A 110 12.81 12.79 4.04
C GLU A 110 13.99 12.51 4.97
N TYR A 111 13.82 11.61 5.94
CA TYR A 111 14.86 11.28 6.91
C TYR A 111 16.08 10.57 6.29
N LEU A 112 15.94 9.96 5.11
CA LEU A 112 17.01 9.21 4.46
C LEU A 112 18.19 10.09 4.05
N LYS A 113 17.94 11.37 3.73
CA LYS A 113 18.97 12.33 3.44
C LYS A 113 19.91 12.51 4.63
N ASP A 114 19.36 12.62 5.83
CA ASP A 114 20.11 12.82 7.07
C ASP A 114 20.67 11.49 7.60
N ARG A 115 19.94 10.38 7.38
CA ARG A 115 20.40 9.03 7.77
C ARG A 115 21.54 8.52 6.90
N TYR A 116 21.49 8.81 5.60
CA TYR A 116 22.48 8.35 4.62
C TYR A 116 23.09 9.54 3.89
N ASN A 117 22.49 9.93 2.78
CA ASN A 117 22.83 11.10 1.97
C ASN A 117 21.76 11.34 0.88
N LEU A 118 21.88 12.46 0.15
CA LEU A 118 20.96 12.79 -0.93
C LEU A 118 20.93 11.75 -2.07
N PRO A 119 22.07 11.20 -2.57
CA PRO A 119 22.03 10.17 -3.60
C PRO A 119 21.23 8.93 -3.20
N THR A 120 21.38 8.44 -1.96
CA THR A 120 20.59 7.30 -1.46
C THR A 120 19.10 7.61 -1.42
N GLN A 121 18.72 8.78 -0.89
CA GLN A 121 17.32 9.21 -0.88
C GLN A 121 16.75 9.25 -2.30
N GLN A 122 17.47 9.82 -3.26
CA GLN A 122 17.02 9.93 -4.64
C GLN A 122 16.92 8.57 -5.35
N ALA A 123 17.88 7.68 -5.12
CA ALA A 123 17.84 6.32 -5.68
C ALA A 123 16.57 5.57 -5.24
N LEU A 124 16.25 5.61 -3.94
CA LEU A 124 15.05 4.99 -3.40
C LEU A 124 13.77 5.70 -3.89
N ALA A 125 13.74 7.03 -3.87
CA ALA A 125 12.58 7.81 -4.27
C ALA A 125 12.18 7.55 -5.74
N TRP A 126 13.12 7.65 -6.68
CA TRP A 126 12.85 7.40 -8.08
C TRP A 126 12.46 5.95 -8.36
N SER A 127 13.15 4.99 -7.75
CA SER A 127 12.82 3.56 -7.90
C SER A 127 11.39 3.28 -7.43
N GLY A 128 10.98 3.83 -6.30
CA GLY A 128 9.64 3.61 -5.76
C GLY A 128 8.55 4.32 -6.57
N VAL A 129 8.80 5.52 -7.10
CA VAL A 129 7.86 6.21 -8.01
C VAL A 129 7.62 5.37 -9.27
N LEU A 130 8.69 4.87 -9.89
CA LEU A 130 8.58 4.01 -11.09
C LEU A 130 7.84 2.71 -10.78
N LEU A 131 8.17 2.04 -9.68
CA LEU A 131 7.44 0.86 -9.22
C LEU A 131 5.94 1.15 -9.10
N LYS A 132 5.59 2.23 -8.41
CA LYS A 132 4.20 2.55 -8.10
C LYS A 132 3.38 2.95 -9.33
N ILE A 133 3.98 3.55 -10.34
CA ILE A 133 3.29 3.82 -11.62
C ILE A 133 2.83 2.51 -12.27
N VAL A 134 3.70 1.49 -12.30
CA VAL A 134 3.37 0.17 -12.88
C VAL A 134 2.38 -0.59 -11.99
N ASP A 135 2.59 -0.61 -10.68
CA ASP A 135 1.74 -1.29 -9.70
C ASP A 135 0.30 -0.75 -9.74
N VAL A 136 0.12 0.58 -9.72
CA VAL A 136 -1.20 1.22 -9.80
C VAL A 136 -1.80 1.05 -11.20
N GLY A 137 -0.98 1.06 -12.25
CA GLY A 137 -1.42 0.74 -13.61
C GLY A 137 -2.08 -0.65 -13.72
N ALA A 138 -1.46 -1.66 -13.13
CA ALA A 138 -2.02 -3.01 -13.08
C ALA A 138 -3.35 -3.08 -12.31
N LYS A 139 -3.52 -2.29 -11.25
CA LYS A 139 -4.77 -2.20 -10.48
C LYS A 139 -5.90 -1.55 -11.26
N TRP A 140 -5.61 -0.48 -12.04
CA TRP A 140 -6.59 0.11 -12.96
C TRP A 140 -7.05 -0.88 -14.01
N ALA A 141 -6.13 -1.67 -14.55
CA ALA A 141 -6.47 -2.71 -15.50
C ALA A 141 -7.34 -3.81 -14.90
N ALA A 142 -7.05 -4.25 -13.68
CA ALA A 142 -7.83 -5.28 -12.99
C ALA A 142 -9.29 -4.83 -12.77
N ILE A 143 -9.52 -3.58 -12.30
CA ILE A 143 -10.88 -3.08 -12.12
C ILE A 143 -11.60 -2.88 -13.45
N ALA A 144 -10.92 -2.41 -14.49
CA ALA A 144 -11.50 -2.24 -15.82
C ALA A 144 -11.92 -3.59 -16.42
N THR A 145 -11.13 -4.65 -16.19
CA THR A 145 -11.49 -6.02 -16.60
C THR A 145 -12.79 -6.49 -15.90
N LEU A 146 -12.92 -6.28 -14.60
CA LEU A 146 -14.16 -6.60 -13.87
C LEU A 146 -15.34 -5.80 -14.41
N LEU A 147 -15.15 -4.49 -14.61
CA LEU A 147 -16.21 -3.65 -15.19
C LEU A 147 -16.66 -4.11 -16.55
N SER A 148 -15.75 -4.51 -17.42
CA SER A 148 -16.09 -4.97 -18.76
C SER A 148 -17.02 -6.18 -18.73
N VAL A 149 -16.86 -7.08 -17.75
CA VAL A 149 -17.73 -8.26 -17.56
C VAL A 149 -19.17 -7.83 -17.23
N PHE A 150 -19.34 -6.87 -16.28
CA PHE A 150 -20.67 -6.50 -15.80
C PHE A 150 -21.40 -5.46 -16.64
N THR A 151 -20.66 -4.59 -17.34
CA THR A 151 -21.23 -3.42 -18.02
C THR A 151 -21.09 -3.46 -19.54
N GLY A 152 -20.26 -4.34 -20.08
CA GLY A 152 -19.91 -4.34 -21.51
C GLY A 152 -19.03 -3.17 -21.95
N MET A 153 -18.56 -2.33 -21.02
CA MET A 153 -17.64 -1.21 -21.32
C MET A 153 -16.29 -1.72 -21.81
N SER A 154 -15.65 -0.94 -22.68
CA SER A 154 -14.26 -1.19 -23.05
C SER A 154 -13.32 -0.97 -21.85
N LEU A 155 -12.16 -1.66 -21.84
CA LEU A 155 -11.14 -1.49 -20.78
C LEU A 155 -10.74 -0.02 -20.61
N ASN A 156 -10.54 0.70 -21.71
CA ASN A 156 -10.14 2.12 -21.66
C ASN A 156 -11.22 3.02 -21.01
N GLN A 157 -12.49 2.74 -21.26
CA GLN A 157 -13.60 3.45 -20.60
C GLN A 157 -13.60 3.17 -19.09
N GLY A 158 -13.43 1.91 -18.69
CA GLY A 158 -13.34 1.52 -17.29
C GLY A 158 -12.18 2.20 -16.56
N ILE A 159 -10.97 2.21 -17.17
CA ILE A 159 -9.79 2.89 -16.63
C ILE A 159 -10.07 4.39 -16.46
N LEU A 160 -10.61 5.04 -17.50
CA LEU A 160 -10.84 6.47 -17.49
C LEU A 160 -11.85 6.89 -16.42
N ILE A 161 -13.00 6.23 -16.37
CA ILE A 161 -14.06 6.56 -15.40
C ILE A 161 -13.53 6.39 -13.97
N THR A 162 -12.95 5.24 -13.66
CA THR A 162 -12.45 4.95 -12.32
C THR A 162 -11.33 5.91 -11.90
N GLY A 163 -10.38 6.15 -12.81
CA GLY A 163 -9.22 7.00 -12.55
C GLY A 163 -9.60 8.48 -12.39
N VAL A 164 -10.52 9.00 -13.20
CA VAL A 164 -10.98 10.39 -13.09
C VAL A 164 -11.72 10.61 -11.77
N ILE A 165 -12.63 9.72 -11.38
CA ILE A 165 -13.37 9.85 -10.12
C ILE A 165 -12.40 9.80 -8.93
N THR A 166 -11.46 8.86 -8.94
CA THR A 166 -10.40 8.78 -7.90
C THR A 166 -9.58 10.07 -7.86
N GLY A 167 -9.17 10.57 -9.03
CA GLY A 167 -8.39 11.81 -9.15
C GLY A 167 -9.10 13.02 -8.55
N ILE A 168 -10.40 13.15 -8.74
CA ILE A 168 -11.18 14.29 -8.21
C ILE A 168 -11.11 14.34 -6.68
N TYR A 169 -11.46 13.25 -5.98
CA TYR A 169 -11.54 13.31 -4.54
C TYR A 169 -10.17 13.31 -3.84
N CYS A 170 -9.19 12.56 -4.32
CA CYS A 170 -7.89 12.49 -3.65
C CYS A 170 -7.04 13.76 -3.88
N THR A 171 -7.18 14.42 -5.04
CA THR A 171 -6.46 15.66 -5.33
C THR A 171 -6.92 16.83 -4.46
N VAL A 172 -8.18 16.83 -4.05
CA VAL A 172 -8.77 17.96 -3.30
C VAL A 172 -8.47 17.87 -1.80
N GLY A 173 -8.61 16.70 -1.19
CA GLY A 173 -8.63 16.56 0.26
C GLY A 173 -7.44 15.86 0.89
N GLY A 174 -6.42 15.42 0.11
CA GLY A 174 -5.21 14.78 0.63
C GLY A 174 -5.50 13.56 1.51
N LEU A 175 -4.65 13.33 2.53
CA LEU A 175 -4.74 12.16 3.41
C LEU A 175 -6.02 12.11 4.27
N TRP A 176 -6.62 13.25 4.61
CA TRP A 176 -7.91 13.27 5.30
C TRP A 176 -9.05 12.76 4.44
N ALA A 177 -9.12 13.22 3.16
CA ALA A 177 -10.10 12.70 2.22
C ALA A 177 -9.92 11.21 2.00
N ASP A 178 -8.68 10.80 1.78
CA ASP A 178 -8.29 9.41 1.56
C ASP A 178 -8.78 8.52 2.72
N ALA A 179 -8.43 8.84 3.97
CA ALA A 179 -8.84 8.05 5.13
C ALA A 179 -10.36 8.03 5.37
N LEU A 180 -11.07 9.13 5.11
CA LEU A 180 -12.52 9.20 5.30
C LEU A 180 -13.30 8.50 4.17
N THR A 181 -12.82 8.58 2.93
CA THR A 181 -13.37 7.77 1.85
C THR A 181 -13.11 6.28 2.07
N GLU A 182 -11.91 5.92 2.55
CA GLU A 182 -11.58 4.53 2.90
C GLU A 182 -12.45 3.98 4.04
N LEU A 183 -12.86 4.80 5.01
CA LEU A 183 -13.83 4.38 6.02
C LEU A 183 -15.20 4.05 5.40
N GLY A 184 -15.70 4.90 4.51
CA GLY A 184 -16.94 4.63 3.77
C GLY A 184 -16.82 3.39 2.89
N GLN A 185 -15.71 3.24 2.21
CA GLN A 185 -15.38 2.09 1.37
C GLN A 185 -15.27 0.80 2.20
N PHE A 186 -14.72 0.87 3.41
CA PHE A 186 -14.66 -0.26 4.35
C PHE A 186 -16.06 -0.75 4.74
N VAL A 187 -16.99 0.17 5.04
CA VAL A 187 -18.38 -0.20 5.33
C VAL A 187 -19.04 -0.89 4.14
N ILE A 188 -18.86 -0.36 2.94
CA ILE A 188 -19.38 -0.95 1.70
C ILE A 188 -18.77 -2.35 1.47
N GLN A 189 -17.47 -2.48 1.65
CA GLN A 189 -16.78 -3.76 1.57
C GLN A 189 -17.36 -4.80 2.54
N LEU A 190 -17.63 -4.39 3.79
CA LEU A 190 -18.26 -5.28 4.78
C LEU A 190 -19.64 -5.73 4.29
N LEU A 191 -20.47 -4.80 3.84
CA LEU A 191 -21.84 -5.11 3.36
C LEU A 191 -21.80 -6.03 2.13
N ALA A 192 -20.97 -5.71 1.14
CA ALA A 192 -20.82 -6.50 -0.07
C ALA A 192 -20.29 -7.92 0.21
N GLY A 193 -19.24 -8.03 1.03
CA GLY A 193 -18.64 -9.32 1.38
C GLY A 193 -19.58 -10.21 2.20
N VAL A 194 -20.28 -9.63 3.18
CA VAL A 194 -21.28 -10.38 3.97
C VAL A 194 -22.47 -10.78 3.10
N ALA A 195 -22.98 -9.89 2.24
CA ALA A 195 -24.07 -10.24 1.32
C ALA A 195 -23.68 -11.42 0.43
N MET A 196 -22.47 -11.41 -0.14
CA MET A 196 -21.99 -12.52 -0.96
C MET A 196 -21.82 -13.81 -0.16
N LEU A 197 -21.25 -13.75 1.04
CA LEU A 197 -21.12 -14.90 1.93
C LEU A 197 -22.48 -15.51 2.26
N VAL A 198 -23.45 -14.69 2.68
CA VAL A 198 -24.80 -15.15 3.04
C VAL A 198 -25.51 -15.81 1.85
N THR A 199 -25.40 -15.20 0.67
CA THR A 199 -25.99 -15.76 -0.57
C THR A 199 -25.39 -17.11 -0.92
N VAL A 200 -24.05 -17.24 -0.88
CA VAL A 200 -23.36 -18.51 -1.15
C VAL A 200 -23.71 -19.58 -0.10
N LEU A 201 -23.79 -19.21 1.18
CA LEU A 201 -24.22 -20.14 2.22
C LEU A 201 -25.66 -20.63 1.99
N GLY A 202 -26.57 -19.73 1.58
CA GLY A 202 -27.96 -20.08 1.23
C GLY A 202 -28.03 -21.11 0.12
N GLU A 203 -27.27 -20.93 -0.96
CA GLU A 203 -27.19 -21.89 -2.08
C GLU A 203 -26.61 -23.26 -1.68
N LEU A 204 -25.70 -23.27 -0.71
CA LEU A 204 -25.03 -24.50 -0.24
C LEU A 204 -25.80 -25.23 0.88
N GLY A 205 -26.98 -24.76 1.27
CA GLY A 205 -27.81 -25.39 2.29
C GLY A 205 -27.71 -24.79 3.68
N GLY A 206 -27.23 -23.55 3.78
CA GLY A 206 -27.21 -22.76 5.02
C GLY A 206 -25.85 -22.72 5.74
N PHE A 207 -25.89 -22.30 7.00
CA PHE A 207 -24.68 -22.02 7.78
C PHE A 207 -23.75 -23.22 7.99
N SER A 208 -24.31 -24.45 7.98
CA SER A 208 -23.54 -25.71 8.06
C SER A 208 -22.55 -25.86 6.91
N ALA A 209 -22.80 -25.21 5.76
CA ALA A 209 -21.90 -25.24 4.62
C ALA A 209 -20.48 -24.72 4.92
N LEU A 210 -20.30 -23.88 5.97
CA LEU A 210 -18.97 -23.46 6.41
C LEU A 210 -18.05 -24.65 6.73
N TRP A 211 -18.62 -25.75 7.18
CA TRP A 211 -17.88 -26.96 7.55
C TRP A 211 -17.98 -28.06 6.50
N THR A 212 -19.15 -28.23 5.88
CA THR A 212 -19.43 -29.36 4.98
C THR A 212 -19.02 -29.11 3.53
N VAL A 213 -18.68 -27.88 3.16
CA VAL A 213 -18.22 -27.55 1.80
C VAL A 213 -16.92 -28.29 1.44
N TRP A 214 -16.06 -28.51 2.42
CA TRP A 214 -14.74 -29.10 2.23
C TRP A 214 -14.80 -30.57 1.82
N ASP A 215 -15.83 -31.31 2.24
CA ASP A 215 -16.07 -32.68 1.86
C ASP A 215 -16.51 -32.83 0.37
N LYS A 216 -16.94 -31.72 -0.24
CA LYS A 216 -17.40 -31.67 -1.63
C LYS A 216 -16.35 -31.13 -2.60
N LEU A 217 -15.31 -30.51 -2.08
CA LEU A 217 -14.20 -29.95 -2.84
C LEU A 217 -13.08 -31.01 -2.99
N PRO A 218 -12.19 -30.85 -3.97
CA PRO A 218 -11.00 -31.70 -4.05
C PRO A 218 -10.15 -31.65 -2.78
N ASP A 219 -9.53 -32.77 -2.38
CA ASP A 219 -8.69 -32.87 -1.17
C ASP A 219 -7.57 -31.82 -1.14
N THR A 220 -7.09 -31.39 -2.29
CA THR A 220 -6.10 -30.32 -2.42
C THR A 220 -6.57 -28.98 -1.88
N HIS A 221 -7.90 -28.73 -1.80
CA HIS A 221 -8.46 -27.45 -1.34
C HIS A 221 -8.35 -27.24 0.18
N THR A 222 -8.14 -28.30 0.95
CA THR A 222 -7.92 -28.23 2.40
C THR A 222 -6.44 -28.12 2.77
N GLN A 223 -5.53 -28.29 1.80
CA GLN A 223 -4.11 -28.25 2.04
C GLN A 223 -3.60 -26.79 2.13
N PRO A 224 -2.74 -26.46 3.11
CA PRO A 224 -2.25 -25.10 3.29
C PRO A 224 -1.27 -24.64 2.19
N THR A 225 -0.66 -25.61 1.47
CA THR A 225 0.29 -25.35 0.38
C THR A 225 0.12 -26.38 -0.72
N VAL A 226 -0.22 -25.92 -1.94
CA VAL A 226 -0.48 -26.77 -3.11
C VAL A 226 0.10 -26.16 -4.39
N GLY A 227 0.52 -27.02 -5.31
CA GLY A 227 1.00 -26.61 -6.63
C GLY A 227 2.23 -25.69 -6.55
N PRO A 228 2.20 -24.52 -7.19
CA PRO A 228 3.30 -23.57 -7.12
C PRO A 228 3.46 -22.88 -5.76
N TYR A 229 2.44 -22.95 -4.89
CA TYR A 229 2.39 -22.32 -3.57
C TYR A 229 2.92 -23.27 -2.49
N THR A 230 4.21 -23.54 -2.54
CA THR A 230 4.92 -24.44 -1.61
C THR A 230 5.18 -23.77 -0.26
N LEU A 231 5.66 -24.54 0.73
CA LEU A 231 6.13 -23.98 2.00
C LEU A 231 7.26 -22.97 1.79
N THR A 232 8.17 -23.22 0.85
CA THR A 232 9.25 -22.28 0.51
C THR A 232 8.71 -20.98 -0.08
N PHE A 233 7.65 -21.05 -0.91
CA PHE A 233 6.94 -19.86 -1.38
C PHE A 233 6.31 -19.09 -0.21
N LEU A 234 5.63 -19.78 0.70
CA LEU A 234 5.01 -19.15 1.88
C LEU A 234 6.04 -18.40 2.74
N LEU A 235 7.19 -19.02 3.02
CA LEU A 235 8.26 -18.41 3.82
C LEU A 235 8.88 -17.20 3.08
N ALA A 236 9.12 -17.32 1.78
CA ALA A 236 9.60 -16.23 0.94
C ALA A 236 8.61 -15.06 0.95
N TYR A 237 7.34 -15.36 0.79
CA TYR A 237 6.27 -14.36 0.74
C TYR A 237 6.05 -13.69 2.10
N LEU A 238 6.08 -14.44 3.22
CA LEU A 238 6.06 -13.89 4.57
C LEU A 238 7.22 -12.90 4.79
N PHE A 239 8.42 -13.27 4.34
CA PHE A 239 9.59 -12.40 4.45
C PHE A 239 9.38 -11.08 3.71
N ILE A 240 8.92 -11.13 2.45
CA ILE A 240 8.64 -9.94 1.64
C ILE A 240 7.52 -9.09 2.26
N LYS A 241 6.39 -9.73 2.62
CA LYS A 241 5.22 -9.05 3.18
C LYS A 241 5.49 -8.39 4.52
N THR A 242 6.46 -8.91 5.28
CA THR A 242 6.92 -8.25 6.51
C THR A 242 7.52 -6.88 6.22
N PHE A 243 8.33 -6.70 5.20
CA PHE A 243 8.86 -5.39 4.84
C PHE A 243 7.83 -4.52 4.12
N GLU A 244 7.09 -5.10 3.18
CA GLU A 244 6.09 -4.39 2.40
C GLU A 244 5.03 -3.74 3.29
N TYR A 245 4.34 -4.53 4.10
CA TYR A 245 3.18 -4.08 4.90
C TYR A 245 3.54 -3.47 6.25
N SER A 246 4.79 -3.49 6.65
CA SER A 246 5.25 -2.79 7.87
C SER A 246 5.54 -1.29 7.66
N GLY A 247 5.28 -0.78 6.48
CA GLY A 247 5.56 0.60 6.09
C GLY A 247 6.59 0.73 4.98
N GLY A 248 7.16 -0.38 4.48
CA GLY A 248 8.08 -0.37 3.33
C GLY A 248 7.43 0.17 2.07
N MET A 249 6.13 -0.01 1.94
CA MET A 249 5.30 0.78 1.03
C MET A 249 4.89 2.08 1.72
N TRP A 250 5.13 3.20 1.07
CA TRP A 250 5.09 4.53 1.69
C TRP A 250 3.68 4.98 2.08
N ASN A 251 2.66 4.57 1.33
CA ASN A 251 1.26 4.81 1.67
C ASN A 251 0.92 4.29 3.08
N GLN A 252 1.40 3.10 3.43
CA GLN A 252 1.18 2.51 4.75
C GLN A 252 2.02 3.20 5.83
N ALA A 253 3.26 3.61 5.52
CA ALA A 253 4.07 4.41 6.43
C ALA A 253 3.39 5.73 6.81
N GLN A 254 2.75 6.41 5.84
CA GLN A 254 1.99 7.64 6.09
C GLN A 254 0.85 7.45 7.11
N ARG A 255 0.16 6.29 7.13
CA ARG A 255 -0.90 6.01 8.11
C ARG A 255 -0.36 6.01 9.53
N TYR A 256 0.82 5.43 9.76
CA TYR A 256 1.48 5.49 11.07
C TYR A 256 1.96 6.90 11.42
N MET A 257 2.50 7.63 10.44
CA MET A 257 2.91 9.03 10.62
C MET A 257 1.72 9.93 10.95
N ALA A 258 0.54 9.67 10.41
CA ALA A 258 -0.66 10.47 10.61
C ALA A 258 -1.29 10.35 12.01
N THR A 259 -0.94 9.35 12.80
CA THR A 259 -1.46 9.16 14.17
C THR A 259 -0.85 10.15 15.15
N ARG A 260 -1.55 10.41 16.27
CA ARG A 260 -1.13 11.41 17.28
C ARG A 260 0.24 11.08 17.89
N ASP A 261 0.45 9.83 18.25
CA ASP A 261 1.64 9.37 18.95
C ASP A 261 2.03 7.93 18.54
N ALA A 262 3.21 7.48 19.00
CA ALA A 262 3.76 6.17 18.69
C ALA A 262 2.90 5.01 19.26
N ARG A 263 2.19 5.21 20.38
CA ARG A 263 1.30 4.20 20.98
C ARG A 263 0.08 4.00 20.06
N GLN A 264 -0.49 5.10 19.56
CA GLN A 264 -1.61 5.04 18.61
C GLN A 264 -1.20 4.42 17.27
N ALA A 265 0.01 4.70 16.76
CA ALA A 265 0.55 4.05 15.58
C ALA A 265 0.64 2.51 15.75
N LYS A 266 1.12 2.05 16.89
CA LYS A 266 1.16 0.61 17.21
C LYS A 266 -0.25 -0.01 17.34
N ARG A 267 -1.23 0.71 17.92
CA ARG A 267 -2.63 0.27 17.98
C ARG A 267 -3.26 0.18 16.59
N SER A 268 -3.01 1.17 15.75
CA SER A 268 -3.42 1.18 14.33
C SER A 268 -2.90 -0.06 13.59
N ALA A 269 -1.61 -0.36 13.70
CA ALA A 269 -1.01 -1.53 13.09
C ALA A 269 -1.62 -2.85 13.60
N ARG A 270 -1.87 -2.98 14.92
CA ARG A 270 -2.50 -4.17 15.48
C ARG A 270 -3.94 -4.37 14.99
N LEU A 271 -4.72 -3.28 14.87
CA LEU A 271 -6.05 -3.34 14.28
C LEU A 271 -5.99 -3.81 12.83
N SER A 272 -5.10 -3.23 12.03
CA SER A 272 -4.92 -3.65 10.64
C SER A 272 -4.51 -5.12 10.52
N ALA A 273 -3.58 -5.60 11.37
CA ALA A 273 -3.19 -7.02 11.41
C ALA A 273 -4.38 -7.93 11.73
N ALA A 274 -5.21 -7.57 12.70
CA ALA A 274 -6.41 -8.32 13.05
C ALA A 274 -7.43 -8.35 11.91
N LEU A 275 -7.63 -7.22 11.24
CA LEU A 275 -8.51 -7.14 10.07
C LEU A 275 -7.98 -8.01 8.92
N TRP A 276 -6.66 -8.02 8.67
CA TRP A 276 -6.03 -8.88 7.66
C TRP A 276 -6.11 -10.37 7.99
N PHE A 277 -6.19 -10.71 9.28
CA PHE A 277 -6.36 -12.10 9.71
C PHE A 277 -7.80 -12.57 9.57
N VAL A 278 -8.79 -11.75 9.95
CA VAL A 278 -10.20 -12.17 10.04
C VAL A 278 -10.97 -11.91 8.75
N TRP A 279 -10.89 -10.70 8.20
CA TRP A 279 -11.77 -10.27 7.11
C TRP A 279 -11.61 -11.09 5.82
N PRO A 280 -10.41 -11.47 5.38
CA PRO A 280 -10.24 -12.31 4.20
C PRO A 280 -10.91 -13.68 4.28
N LEU A 281 -11.16 -14.22 5.47
CA LEU A 281 -11.92 -15.47 5.60
C LEU A 281 -13.36 -15.31 5.06
N VAL A 282 -13.98 -14.14 5.32
CA VAL A 282 -15.30 -13.80 4.80
C VAL A 282 -15.28 -13.64 3.27
N LEU A 283 -14.25 -12.99 2.74
CA LEU A 283 -14.11 -12.77 1.29
C LEU A 283 -13.74 -14.03 0.53
N PHE A 284 -12.89 -14.88 1.09
CA PHE A 284 -12.42 -16.08 0.42
C PHE A 284 -13.45 -17.22 0.44
N PHE A 285 -14.33 -17.30 1.43
CA PHE A 285 -15.29 -18.41 1.50
C PHE A 285 -16.12 -18.57 0.22
N PRO A 286 -16.74 -17.50 -0.33
CA PRO A 286 -17.41 -17.59 -1.63
C PRO A 286 -16.49 -18.06 -2.76
N MET A 287 -15.22 -17.64 -2.75
CA MET A 287 -14.25 -18.01 -3.77
C MET A 287 -13.84 -19.49 -3.67
N TRP A 288 -13.71 -20.03 -2.44
CA TRP A 288 -13.44 -21.45 -2.20
C TRP A 288 -14.62 -22.33 -2.62
N ALA A 289 -15.85 -21.86 -2.40
CA ALA A 289 -17.06 -22.58 -2.79
C ALA A 289 -17.38 -22.46 -4.29
N ALA A 290 -16.78 -21.51 -5.00
CA ALA A 290 -17.08 -21.23 -6.40
C ALA A 290 -16.99 -22.45 -7.34
N PRO A 291 -16.04 -23.41 -7.22
CA PRO A 291 -16.00 -24.61 -8.06
C PRO A 291 -17.27 -25.49 -8.01
N LEU A 292 -18.02 -25.43 -6.92
CA LEU A 292 -19.29 -26.16 -6.77
C LEU A 292 -20.47 -25.43 -7.43
N LEU A 293 -20.33 -24.13 -7.66
CA LEU A 293 -21.44 -23.27 -8.09
C LEU A 293 -21.29 -22.78 -9.53
N VAL A 294 -20.08 -22.51 -9.99
CA VAL A 294 -19.81 -21.96 -11.32
C VAL A 294 -18.66 -22.68 -12.01
N LYS A 295 -18.67 -22.69 -13.34
CA LYS A 295 -17.54 -23.13 -14.16
C LYS A 295 -16.79 -21.87 -14.63
N ALA A 296 -15.54 -21.72 -14.22
CA ALA A 296 -14.68 -20.65 -14.72
C ALA A 296 -14.44 -20.84 -16.23
N ALA A 297 -14.53 -19.75 -16.98
CA ALA A 297 -14.34 -19.76 -18.43
C ALA A 297 -12.86 -19.65 -18.81
N LYS A 298 -12.06 -18.98 -17.97
CA LYS A 298 -10.63 -18.77 -18.18
C LYS A 298 -9.80 -19.88 -17.53
N PRO A 299 -8.66 -20.29 -18.14
CA PRO A 299 -7.82 -21.36 -17.61
C PRO A 299 -7.29 -21.07 -16.20
N ASP A 300 -7.05 -19.78 -15.88
CA ASP A 300 -6.59 -19.31 -14.57
C ASP A 300 -7.73 -19.06 -13.57
N ALA A 301 -8.98 -19.30 -13.98
CA ALA A 301 -10.20 -19.05 -13.20
C ALA A 301 -10.34 -17.60 -12.67
N SER A 302 -9.68 -16.63 -13.29
CA SER A 302 -9.71 -15.22 -12.87
C SER A 302 -11.08 -14.55 -13.04
N ASP A 303 -12.02 -15.17 -13.73
CA ASP A 303 -13.41 -14.75 -13.89
C ASP A 303 -14.39 -15.43 -12.91
N SER A 304 -13.91 -16.36 -12.09
CA SER A 304 -14.76 -17.19 -11.23
C SER A 304 -15.64 -16.39 -10.28
N TYR A 305 -15.09 -15.33 -9.64
CA TYR A 305 -15.84 -14.51 -8.71
C TYR A 305 -16.86 -13.60 -9.41
N ALA A 306 -16.54 -13.11 -10.60
CA ALA A 306 -17.47 -12.32 -11.42
C ALA A 306 -18.67 -13.19 -11.86
N LEU A 307 -18.41 -14.41 -12.36
CA LEU A 307 -19.44 -15.38 -12.72
C LEU A 307 -20.31 -15.79 -11.52
N LEU A 308 -19.68 -15.97 -10.35
CA LEU A 308 -20.42 -16.28 -9.12
C LEU A 308 -21.33 -15.11 -8.72
N THR A 309 -20.84 -13.88 -8.80
CA THR A 309 -21.59 -12.65 -8.52
C THR A 309 -22.79 -12.49 -9.47
N GLU A 310 -22.58 -12.69 -10.76
CA GLU A 310 -23.62 -12.55 -11.78
C GLU A 310 -24.71 -13.62 -11.64
N ARG A 311 -24.32 -14.84 -11.31
CA ARG A 311 -25.25 -15.96 -11.15
C ARG A 311 -26.13 -15.86 -9.91
N LEU A 312 -25.56 -15.44 -8.77
CA LEU A 312 -26.21 -15.60 -7.47
C LEU A 312 -26.87 -14.33 -6.96
N LEU A 313 -26.41 -13.15 -7.36
CA LEU A 313 -26.90 -11.93 -6.73
C LEU A 313 -28.08 -11.33 -7.49
N PRO A 314 -29.18 -11.01 -6.79
CA PRO A 314 -30.25 -10.23 -7.37
C PRO A 314 -29.78 -8.81 -7.65
N HIS A 315 -30.50 -8.13 -8.55
CA HIS A 315 -30.25 -6.73 -8.87
C HIS A 315 -30.30 -5.85 -7.61
N GLY A 316 -29.40 -4.88 -7.55
CA GLY A 316 -29.15 -4.04 -6.37
C GLY A 316 -28.03 -4.60 -5.50
N LEU A 317 -28.06 -5.88 -5.10
CA LEU A 317 -26.92 -6.52 -4.44
C LEU A 317 -25.76 -6.75 -5.40
N LEU A 318 -26.02 -7.06 -6.67
CA LEU A 318 -25.00 -7.08 -7.72
C LEU A 318 -24.30 -5.73 -7.82
N GLY A 319 -25.08 -4.64 -7.89
CA GLY A 319 -24.54 -3.27 -7.87
C GLY A 319 -23.68 -2.99 -6.64
N LEU A 320 -24.09 -3.43 -5.45
CA LEU A 320 -23.35 -3.27 -4.21
C LEU A 320 -21.99 -4.01 -4.24
N VAL A 321 -21.95 -5.23 -4.76
CA VAL A 321 -20.69 -6.00 -4.88
C VAL A 321 -19.77 -5.38 -5.93
N VAL A 322 -20.29 -4.88 -7.04
CA VAL A 322 -19.52 -4.12 -8.04
C VAL A 322 -18.92 -2.86 -7.41
N VAL A 323 -19.70 -2.12 -6.61
CA VAL A 323 -19.18 -0.99 -5.80
C VAL A 323 -18.09 -1.45 -4.84
N GLY A 324 -18.20 -2.63 -4.23
CA GLY A 324 -17.15 -3.23 -3.42
C GLY A 324 -15.82 -3.37 -4.18
N PHE A 325 -15.85 -3.82 -5.44
CA PHE A 325 -14.63 -3.91 -6.28
C PHE A 325 -13.99 -2.54 -6.52
N PHE A 326 -14.81 -1.53 -6.80
CA PHE A 326 -14.34 -0.16 -6.91
C PHE A 326 -13.71 0.35 -5.61
N SER A 327 -14.39 0.12 -4.50
CA SER A 327 -13.94 0.56 -3.17
C SER A 327 -12.53 0.08 -2.86
N HIS A 328 -12.23 -1.19 -3.13
CA HIS A 328 -10.90 -1.74 -2.91
C HIS A 328 -9.84 -1.07 -3.78
N THR A 329 -10.11 -0.94 -5.08
CA THR A 329 -9.12 -0.38 -6.02
C THR A 329 -8.90 1.10 -5.79
N MET A 330 -9.98 1.86 -5.63
CA MET A 330 -9.90 3.32 -5.42
C MET A 330 -9.16 3.66 -4.12
N ALA A 331 -9.42 2.92 -3.01
CA ALA A 331 -8.71 3.09 -1.75
C ALA A 331 -7.19 2.94 -1.91
N MET A 332 -6.75 1.89 -2.58
CA MET A 332 -5.33 1.65 -2.77
C MET A 332 -4.68 2.66 -3.71
N CYS A 333 -5.33 3.01 -4.82
CA CYS A 333 -4.80 3.95 -5.79
C CYS A 333 -4.71 5.37 -5.25
N SER A 334 -5.71 5.84 -4.48
CA SER A 334 -5.68 7.16 -3.84
C SER A 334 -4.58 7.25 -2.78
N SER A 335 -4.41 6.20 -1.99
CA SER A 335 -3.36 6.08 -0.99
C SER A 335 -1.96 6.15 -1.59
N ASP A 336 -1.73 5.40 -2.67
CA ASP A 336 -0.47 5.43 -3.41
C ASP A 336 -0.23 6.80 -4.04
N ALA A 337 -1.25 7.44 -4.62
CA ALA A 337 -1.13 8.76 -5.21
C ALA A 337 -0.75 9.83 -4.17
N ASN A 338 -1.33 9.78 -2.96
CA ASN A 338 -0.97 10.68 -1.88
C ASN A 338 0.48 10.48 -1.42
N ALA A 339 0.92 9.23 -1.26
CA ALA A 339 2.28 8.91 -0.85
C ALA A 339 3.33 9.33 -1.89
N ILE A 340 3.08 9.05 -3.17
CA ILE A 340 3.98 9.45 -4.25
C ILE A 340 4.02 10.98 -4.41
N SER A 341 2.90 11.65 -4.23
CA SER A 341 2.85 13.12 -4.23
C SER A 341 3.70 13.72 -3.09
N ALA A 342 3.68 13.11 -1.90
CA ALA A 342 4.57 13.51 -0.80
C ALA A 342 6.04 13.33 -1.17
N VAL A 343 6.42 12.16 -1.67
CA VAL A 343 7.80 11.86 -2.10
C VAL A 343 8.24 12.81 -3.22
N PHE A 344 7.40 13.06 -4.22
CA PHE A 344 7.76 13.96 -5.30
C PHE A 344 7.99 15.39 -4.78
N THR A 345 7.08 15.93 -3.98
CA THR A 345 7.13 17.34 -3.55
C THR A 345 8.17 17.59 -2.45
N ARG A 346 8.43 16.60 -1.58
CA ARG A 346 9.31 16.76 -0.41
C ARG A 346 10.72 16.22 -0.64
N ASP A 347 10.87 15.19 -1.48
CA ASP A 347 12.16 14.52 -1.68
C ASP A 347 12.75 14.79 -3.06
N ILE A 348 11.95 14.65 -4.15
CA ILE A 348 12.45 14.74 -5.52
C ILE A 348 12.57 16.20 -5.98
N ALA A 349 11.49 16.98 -5.91
CA ALA A 349 11.47 18.34 -6.44
C ALA A 349 12.55 19.25 -5.83
N PRO A 350 12.83 19.22 -4.50
CA PRO A 350 13.91 19.98 -3.91
C PRO A 350 15.33 19.58 -4.35
N ALA A 351 15.49 18.37 -4.91
CA ALA A 351 16.77 17.85 -5.38
C ALA A 351 17.04 18.17 -6.87
N LEU A 352 16.01 18.54 -7.63
CA LEU A 352 16.15 18.82 -9.06
C LEU A 352 16.91 20.13 -9.31
N PRO A 353 17.90 20.18 -10.24
CA PRO A 353 18.78 21.33 -10.42
C PRO A 353 18.05 22.66 -10.70
N LYS A 354 17.01 22.63 -11.55
CA LYS A 354 16.26 23.85 -11.95
C LYS A 354 15.08 24.18 -11.05
N LEU A 355 14.46 23.16 -10.46
CA LEU A 355 13.26 23.30 -9.64
C LEU A 355 13.59 23.41 -8.14
N GLY A 356 14.72 22.85 -7.70
CA GLY A 356 15.06 22.68 -6.30
C GLY A 356 15.15 23.99 -5.51
N ALA A 357 15.74 25.03 -6.09
CA ALA A 357 15.81 26.35 -5.44
C ALA A 357 14.41 26.93 -5.19
N LYS A 358 13.49 26.79 -6.17
CA LYS A 358 12.09 27.23 -6.03
C LYS A 358 11.30 26.32 -5.08
N ALA A 359 11.50 25.00 -5.17
CA ALA A 359 10.77 24.04 -4.34
C ALA A 359 11.05 24.19 -2.84
N ARG A 360 12.27 24.58 -2.46
CA ARG A 360 12.64 24.84 -1.06
C ARG A 360 11.97 26.08 -0.47
N THR A 361 11.54 27.01 -1.29
CA THR A 361 10.94 28.30 -0.91
C THR A 361 9.45 28.37 -1.29
N TRP A 362 8.80 27.28 -1.60
CA TRP A 362 7.37 27.28 -1.92
C TRP A 362 6.56 27.83 -0.75
N SER A 363 5.69 28.78 -1.05
CA SER A 363 4.63 29.17 -0.12
C SER A 363 3.68 28.00 0.11
N HIS A 364 2.88 28.04 1.19
CA HIS A 364 1.88 27.00 1.47
C HIS A 364 0.98 26.73 0.26
N LYS A 365 0.51 27.77 -0.43
CA LYS A 365 -0.33 27.63 -1.64
C LYS A 365 0.40 26.97 -2.80
N ALA A 366 1.67 27.36 -3.04
CA ALA A 366 2.49 26.76 -4.10
C ALA A 366 2.82 25.29 -3.79
N GLY A 367 3.12 24.95 -2.55
CA GLY A 367 3.35 23.59 -2.10
C GLY A 367 2.12 22.70 -2.26
N LEU A 368 0.93 23.17 -1.87
CA LEU A 368 -0.33 22.46 -2.10
C LEU A 368 -0.66 22.28 -3.59
N LEU A 369 -0.40 23.30 -4.42
CA LEU A 369 -0.58 23.18 -5.86
C LEU A 369 0.36 22.11 -6.45
N ALA A 370 1.64 22.13 -6.05
CA ALA A 370 2.61 21.13 -6.47
C ALA A 370 2.20 19.71 -6.04
N ALA A 371 1.69 19.56 -4.82
CA ALA A 371 1.16 18.30 -4.31
C ALA A 371 -0.01 17.79 -5.17
N ARG A 372 -0.97 18.63 -5.46
CA ARG A 372 -2.13 18.30 -6.30
C ARG A 372 -1.74 17.95 -7.73
N LEU A 373 -0.84 18.74 -8.32
CA LEU A 373 -0.35 18.47 -9.68
C LEU A 373 0.43 17.13 -9.75
N SER A 374 1.26 16.82 -8.76
CA SER A 374 1.95 15.54 -8.72
C SER A 374 1.01 14.35 -8.52
N THR A 375 -0.05 14.51 -7.73
CA THR A 375 -1.12 13.50 -7.59
C THR A 375 -1.79 13.21 -8.93
N VAL A 376 -2.24 14.27 -9.64
CA VAL A 376 -2.89 14.12 -10.95
C VAL A 376 -1.92 13.51 -11.98
N SER A 377 -0.66 13.97 -12.01
CA SER A 377 0.34 13.45 -12.95
C SER A 377 0.63 11.97 -12.70
N PHE A 378 0.76 11.56 -11.43
CA PHE A 378 0.97 10.15 -11.08
C PHE A 378 -0.22 9.27 -11.52
N LEU A 379 -1.45 9.70 -11.24
CA LEU A 379 -2.65 8.97 -11.65
C LEU A 379 -2.74 8.89 -13.18
N ALA A 380 -2.51 9.97 -13.88
CA ALA A 380 -2.53 9.99 -15.36
C ALA A 380 -1.47 9.04 -15.96
N LEU A 381 -0.24 9.04 -15.42
CA LEU A 381 0.81 8.13 -15.86
C LEU A 381 0.45 6.66 -15.57
N SER A 382 -0.09 6.36 -14.40
CA SER A 382 -0.51 4.99 -14.06
C SER A 382 -1.68 4.52 -14.93
N MET A 383 -2.62 5.41 -15.27
CA MET A 383 -3.71 5.10 -16.21
C MET A 383 -3.17 4.86 -17.63
N ALA A 384 -2.18 5.63 -18.08
CA ALA A 384 -1.52 5.41 -19.37
C ALA A 384 -0.82 4.04 -19.44
N ILE A 385 -0.16 3.60 -18.35
CA ILE A 385 0.38 2.24 -18.25
C ILE A 385 -0.74 1.20 -18.31
N ALA A 386 -1.86 1.43 -17.63
CA ALA A 386 -2.99 0.51 -17.63
C ALA A 386 -3.56 0.21 -19.03
N THR A 387 -3.52 1.18 -19.95
CA THR A 387 -3.99 0.97 -21.33
C THR A 387 -3.14 -0.02 -22.13
N GLN A 388 -1.91 -0.32 -21.66
CA GLN A 388 -1.00 -1.28 -22.29
C GLN A 388 -1.24 -2.74 -21.85
N VAL A 389 -2.23 -2.99 -21.00
CA VAL A 389 -2.53 -4.32 -20.42
C VAL A 389 -2.80 -5.41 -21.45
N ASN A 390 -3.36 -5.05 -22.59
CA ASN A 390 -3.57 -5.98 -23.71
C ASN A 390 -2.27 -6.32 -24.48
N SER A 391 -1.15 -5.70 -24.13
CA SER A 391 0.14 -6.05 -24.73
C SER A 391 0.64 -7.39 -24.21
N PRO A 392 1.45 -8.13 -24.98
CA PRO A 392 2.02 -9.42 -24.57
C PRO A 392 2.77 -9.35 -23.22
N THR A 393 3.32 -8.18 -22.88
CA THR A 393 4.09 -7.94 -21.65
C THR A 393 3.20 -7.95 -20.39
N PHE A 394 1.91 -7.65 -20.49
CA PHE A 394 0.99 -7.53 -19.36
C PHE A 394 -0.12 -8.58 -19.35
N LYS A 395 -0.02 -9.64 -20.18
CA LYS A 395 -1.04 -10.69 -20.28
C LYS A 395 -1.36 -11.39 -18.97
N ASP A 396 -0.40 -11.48 -18.06
CA ASP A 396 -0.58 -12.01 -16.71
C ASP A 396 -0.32 -10.93 -15.67
N ILE A 397 -1.35 -10.11 -15.44
CA ILE A 397 -1.32 -8.98 -14.49
C ILE A 397 -0.85 -9.41 -13.10
N ILE A 398 -1.25 -10.61 -12.65
CA ILE A 398 -0.93 -11.09 -11.30
C ILE A 398 0.56 -11.39 -11.19
N THR A 399 1.08 -12.12 -12.15
CA THR A 399 2.52 -12.43 -12.19
C THR A 399 3.34 -11.15 -12.29
N VAL A 400 2.91 -10.17 -13.09
CA VAL A 400 3.56 -8.86 -13.16
C VAL A 400 3.54 -8.17 -11.80
N VAL A 401 2.39 -8.07 -11.13
CA VAL A 401 2.27 -7.43 -9.82
C VAL A 401 3.14 -8.16 -8.78
N ILE A 402 3.05 -9.49 -8.70
CA ILE A 402 3.83 -10.27 -7.74
C ILE A 402 5.34 -10.09 -7.99
N LYS A 403 5.80 -10.22 -9.22
CA LYS A 403 7.22 -10.11 -9.56
C LYS A 403 7.76 -8.69 -9.35
N TRP A 404 7.07 -7.67 -9.85
CA TRP A 404 7.55 -6.28 -9.75
C TRP A 404 7.48 -5.75 -8.32
N VAL A 405 6.40 -6.02 -7.60
CA VAL A 405 6.30 -5.61 -6.19
C VAL A 405 7.36 -6.33 -5.36
N ALA A 406 7.48 -7.65 -5.48
CA ALA A 406 8.49 -8.40 -4.76
C ALA A 406 9.92 -7.95 -5.13
N GLY A 407 10.17 -7.70 -6.41
CA GLY A 407 11.48 -7.31 -6.91
C GLY A 407 11.96 -5.95 -6.43
N LEU A 408 11.05 -4.98 -6.31
CA LEU A 408 11.42 -3.60 -5.99
C LEU A 408 11.17 -3.23 -4.52
N VAL A 409 10.25 -3.91 -3.84
CA VAL A 409 10.00 -3.67 -2.41
C VAL A 409 11.24 -3.90 -1.56
N GLY A 410 11.98 -5.00 -1.80
CA GLY A 410 13.20 -5.32 -1.05
C GLY A 410 14.25 -4.22 -1.12
N PRO A 411 14.76 -3.92 -2.32
CA PRO A 411 15.77 -2.87 -2.52
C PRO A 411 15.40 -1.51 -1.91
N ILE A 412 14.11 -1.17 -1.90
CA ILE A 412 13.63 0.11 -1.35
C ILE A 412 13.40 0.02 0.16
N SER A 413 12.71 -1.03 0.63
CA SER A 413 12.26 -1.12 2.01
C SER A 413 13.35 -1.52 2.99
N ILE A 414 14.37 -2.27 2.57
CA ILE A 414 15.48 -2.69 3.44
C ILE A 414 16.25 -1.47 3.98
N PRO A 415 16.85 -0.61 3.16
CA PRO A 415 17.54 0.58 3.68
C PRO A 415 16.57 1.53 4.39
N PHE A 416 15.34 1.67 3.89
CA PHE A 416 14.33 2.54 4.47
C PHE A 416 13.92 2.09 5.88
N LEU A 417 13.52 0.86 6.09
CA LEU A 417 13.00 0.40 7.38
C LEU A 417 14.12 0.04 8.37
N LEU A 418 15.13 -0.71 7.92
CA LEU A 418 16.22 -1.12 8.80
C LEU A 418 17.11 0.06 9.20
N GLY A 419 17.20 1.09 8.36
CA GLY A 419 17.90 2.33 8.67
C GLY A 419 17.38 3.06 9.91
N MET A 420 16.14 2.81 10.36
CA MET A 420 15.58 3.35 11.59
C MET A 420 15.96 2.57 12.86
N LEU A 421 16.52 1.37 12.70
CA LEU A 421 16.83 0.49 13.82
C LEU A 421 18.27 0.74 14.33
N PRO A 422 18.47 0.92 15.65
CA PRO A 422 19.81 1.18 16.22
C PRO A 422 20.81 0.06 15.97
N VAL A 423 20.35 -1.19 15.80
CA VAL A 423 21.21 -2.35 15.51
C VAL A 423 21.97 -2.18 14.18
N PHE A 424 21.39 -1.42 13.23
CA PHE A 424 21.99 -1.14 11.92
C PHE A 424 22.61 0.27 11.84
N ARG A 425 22.99 0.88 12.96
CA ARG A 425 23.62 2.23 12.99
C ARG A 425 24.84 2.32 12.09
N ARG A 426 25.63 1.21 12.02
CA ARG A 426 26.86 1.13 11.23
C ARG A 426 26.62 1.03 9.72
N SER A 427 25.42 0.62 9.27
CA SER A 427 25.08 0.54 7.85
C SER A 427 24.82 1.95 7.30
N GLY A 428 25.85 2.51 6.66
CA GLY A 428 25.84 3.88 6.14
C GLY A 428 25.37 3.98 4.68
N PRO A 429 25.67 5.10 4.01
CA PRO A 429 25.28 5.34 2.61
C PRO A 429 25.77 4.28 1.64
N THR A 430 27.00 3.79 1.80
CA THR A 430 27.55 2.74 0.94
C THR A 430 26.75 1.45 1.08
N ALA A 431 26.42 1.04 2.32
CA ALA A 431 25.61 -0.14 2.56
C ALA A 431 24.22 0.00 1.93
N ALA A 432 23.60 1.15 2.05
CA ALA A 432 22.27 1.42 1.50
C ALA A 432 22.25 1.40 -0.04
N LEU A 433 23.19 2.08 -0.70
CA LEU A 433 23.26 2.14 -2.17
C LEU A 433 23.63 0.78 -2.79
N VAL A 434 24.61 0.07 -2.22
CA VAL A 434 25.00 -1.25 -2.73
C VAL A 434 23.88 -2.27 -2.51
N SER A 435 23.23 -2.25 -1.35
CA SER A 435 22.04 -3.06 -1.06
C SER A 435 20.93 -2.83 -2.09
N TRP A 436 20.63 -1.58 -2.37
CA TRP A 436 19.64 -1.19 -3.37
C TRP A 436 20.02 -1.68 -4.77
N ALA A 437 21.23 -1.35 -5.25
CA ALA A 437 21.67 -1.72 -6.60
C ALA A 437 21.75 -3.23 -6.81
N ALA A 438 22.29 -3.96 -5.83
CA ALA A 438 22.41 -5.40 -5.90
C ALA A 438 21.06 -6.13 -5.83
N GLY A 439 20.11 -5.59 -5.05
CA GLY A 439 18.75 -6.12 -5.04
C GLY A 439 18.03 -5.93 -6.38
N LEU A 440 18.19 -4.76 -7.02
CA LEU A 440 17.69 -4.54 -8.38
C LEU A 440 18.38 -5.46 -9.41
N PHE A 441 19.67 -5.66 -9.28
CA PHE A 441 20.40 -6.58 -10.15
C PHE A 441 19.93 -8.03 -9.95
N ALA A 442 19.72 -8.47 -8.71
CA ALA A 442 19.17 -9.80 -8.43
C ALA A 442 17.75 -9.96 -9.00
N PHE A 443 16.91 -8.92 -8.93
CA PHE A 443 15.62 -8.92 -9.60
C PHE A 443 15.74 -9.08 -11.12
N TRP A 444 16.58 -8.27 -11.76
CA TRP A 444 16.80 -8.37 -13.21
C TRP A 444 17.33 -9.74 -13.60
N LEU A 445 18.33 -10.24 -12.89
CA LEU A 445 18.99 -11.52 -13.17
C LEU A 445 18.02 -12.70 -13.10
N THR A 446 17.22 -12.78 -12.03
CA THR A 446 16.33 -13.92 -11.78
C THR A 446 15.03 -13.87 -12.58
N ASN A 447 14.60 -12.69 -13.07
CA ASN A 447 13.37 -12.56 -13.86
C ASN A 447 13.61 -12.47 -15.37
N TYR A 448 14.80 -12.02 -15.80
CA TYR A 448 15.08 -11.75 -17.22
C TYR A 448 16.43 -12.27 -17.70
N GLY A 449 17.39 -12.54 -16.80
CA GLY A 449 18.73 -12.99 -17.14
C GLY A 449 18.92 -14.51 -17.10
N LEU A 450 18.07 -15.23 -16.36
CA LEU A 450 18.15 -16.68 -16.19
C LEU A 450 16.81 -17.33 -16.54
N ASP A 451 16.86 -18.40 -17.34
CA ASP A 451 15.67 -19.18 -17.68
C ASP A 451 15.35 -20.24 -16.61
N GLY A 452 14.07 -20.59 -16.48
CA GLY A 452 13.62 -21.69 -15.61
C GLY A 452 13.72 -21.42 -14.10
N VAL A 453 13.97 -20.19 -13.67
CA VAL A 453 14.05 -19.83 -12.26
C VAL A 453 12.68 -19.96 -11.60
N GLN A 454 12.60 -20.70 -10.51
CA GLN A 454 11.37 -20.92 -9.76
C GLN A 454 10.83 -19.59 -9.18
N LEU A 455 9.49 -19.42 -9.15
CA LEU A 455 8.82 -18.19 -8.71
C LEU A 455 9.28 -17.71 -7.33
N GLN A 456 9.40 -18.62 -6.35
CA GLN A 456 9.87 -18.27 -5.00
C GLN A 456 11.29 -17.68 -4.99
N ILE A 457 12.17 -18.13 -5.88
CA ILE A 457 13.53 -17.57 -6.03
C ILE A 457 13.44 -16.18 -6.67
N GLN A 458 12.62 -16.03 -7.72
CA GLN A 458 12.43 -14.73 -8.39
C GLN A 458 11.95 -13.64 -7.43
N ILE A 459 11.08 -13.98 -6.46
CA ILE A 459 10.51 -13.02 -5.52
C ILE A 459 11.36 -12.79 -4.27
N VAL A 460 12.11 -13.81 -3.77
CA VAL A 460 12.89 -13.67 -2.54
C VAL A 460 14.29 -13.10 -2.77
N SER A 461 14.91 -13.42 -3.92
CA SER A 461 16.31 -13.05 -4.18
C SER A 461 16.59 -11.54 -4.11
N PRO A 462 15.73 -10.62 -4.62
CA PRO A 462 15.97 -9.19 -4.49
C PRO A 462 16.00 -8.71 -3.04
N VAL A 463 15.05 -9.20 -2.23
CA VAL A 463 14.94 -8.81 -0.81
C VAL A 463 16.09 -9.41 0.00
N ALA A 464 16.38 -10.71 -0.20
CA ALA A 464 17.45 -11.41 0.50
C ALA A 464 18.82 -10.81 0.15
N THR A 465 19.10 -10.56 -1.13
CA THR A 465 20.35 -9.93 -1.57
C THR A 465 20.50 -8.53 -0.96
N SER A 466 19.43 -7.71 -1.00
CA SER A 466 19.45 -6.40 -0.36
C SER A 466 19.74 -6.50 1.13
N LEU A 467 19.07 -7.39 1.86
CA LEU A 467 19.27 -7.55 3.30
C LEU A 467 20.68 -8.01 3.63
N VAL A 468 21.15 -9.07 2.96
CA VAL A 468 22.48 -9.62 3.22
C VAL A 468 23.56 -8.57 2.98
N LEU A 469 23.51 -7.85 1.88
CA LEU A 469 24.51 -6.83 1.56
C LEU A 469 24.38 -5.58 2.46
N PHE A 470 23.16 -5.17 2.83
CA PHE A 470 22.98 -4.09 3.78
C PHE A 470 23.63 -4.37 5.13
N VAL A 471 23.47 -5.59 5.63
CA VAL A 471 24.08 -6.03 6.90
C VAL A 471 25.58 -6.24 6.75
N LEU A 472 26.00 -6.98 5.73
CA LEU A 472 27.41 -7.34 5.53
C LEU A 472 28.29 -6.12 5.33
N ILE A 473 27.88 -5.18 4.47
CA ILE A 473 28.65 -3.94 4.23
C ILE A 473 28.66 -3.06 5.48
N GLY A 474 27.52 -2.96 6.19
CA GLY A 474 27.49 -2.23 7.46
C GLY A 474 28.42 -2.80 8.53
N PHE A 475 28.67 -4.12 8.48
CA PHE A 475 29.63 -4.78 9.35
C PHE A 475 31.08 -4.59 8.88
N LEU A 476 31.36 -4.79 7.59
CA LEU A 476 32.72 -4.74 7.02
C LEU A 476 33.23 -3.31 6.84
N ARG A 477 32.35 -2.36 6.57
CA ARG A 477 32.65 -0.96 6.34
C ARG A 477 31.71 -0.07 7.13
N PRO A 478 31.90 0.06 8.45
CA PRO A 478 31.04 0.90 9.28
C PRO A 478 31.19 2.38 8.92
N GLU A 479 30.07 3.06 8.77
CA GLU A 479 30.00 4.48 8.40
C GLU A 479 29.10 5.24 9.42
N ASP A 480 29.29 5.00 10.70
CA ASP A 480 28.62 5.71 11.78
C ASP A 480 29.21 7.11 11.99
N THR A 481 28.37 8.10 12.24
CA THR A 481 28.76 9.46 12.59
C THR A 481 27.91 9.96 13.76
N PRO A 482 28.43 10.91 14.58
CA PRO A 482 27.67 11.45 15.71
C PRO A 482 26.29 12.01 15.31
N GLU A 483 26.17 12.64 14.14
CA GLU A 483 24.92 13.20 13.64
C GLU A 483 23.88 12.12 13.35
N ARG A 484 24.33 11.00 12.75
CA ARG A 484 23.46 9.83 12.47
C ARG A 484 23.04 9.13 13.76
N ASP A 485 23.93 9.00 14.73
CA ASP A 485 23.61 8.44 16.04
C ASP A 485 22.62 9.33 16.80
N ALA A 486 22.76 10.65 16.74
CA ALA A 486 21.80 11.59 17.29
C ALA A 486 20.42 11.50 16.61
N LEU A 487 20.39 11.36 15.28
CA LEU A 487 19.14 11.12 14.54
C LEU A 487 18.46 9.81 14.99
N LEU A 488 19.21 8.72 15.07
CA LEU A 488 18.69 7.44 15.54
C LEU A 488 18.21 7.50 16.99
N ALA A 489 18.91 8.22 17.86
CA ALA A 489 18.47 8.46 19.23
C ALA A 489 17.12 9.18 19.26
N ARG A 490 16.91 10.23 18.45
CA ARG A 490 15.63 10.94 18.34
C ARG A 490 14.50 10.05 17.86
N ILE A 491 14.74 9.15 16.90
CA ILE A 491 13.74 8.20 16.39
C ILE A 491 13.42 7.10 17.43
N ASN A 492 14.40 6.72 18.27
CA ASN A 492 14.27 5.57 19.19
C ASN A 492 14.09 5.95 20.67
N SER A 493 14.35 7.20 21.07
CA SER A 493 14.11 7.65 22.45
C SER A 493 12.63 7.62 22.79
N GLY A 494 12.28 7.26 24.04
CA GLY A 494 10.91 7.11 24.53
C GLY A 494 10.43 5.67 24.52
N GLY A 495 10.31 5.08 25.70
CA GLY A 495 9.57 3.84 25.94
C GLY A 495 8.09 4.03 25.71
N ASP A 496 7.30 2.96 25.79
CA ASP A 496 5.84 2.96 25.63
C ASP A 496 5.07 3.82 26.68
N GLY A 497 5.80 4.60 27.49
CA GLY A 497 5.31 5.40 28.62
C GLY A 497 5.20 6.91 28.42
N ASP A 498 5.68 7.48 27.31
CA ASP A 498 5.63 8.95 27.08
C ASP A 498 4.24 9.42 26.65
N GLY A 499 3.27 9.29 27.51
CA GLY A 499 1.88 9.63 27.18
C GLY A 499 1.13 10.39 28.26
N ASP A 500 1.81 10.93 29.30
CA ASP A 500 1.17 11.86 30.25
C ASP A 500 2.22 12.79 30.85
N GLY A 501 2.33 14.01 30.31
CA GLY A 501 3.04 15.12 30.95
C GLY A 501 4.23 15.67 30.16
N GLU A 502 3.93 16.42 29.12
CA GLU A 502 4.62 17.65 28.76
C GLU A 502 3.78 18.36 27.71
N ARG A 503 2.80 19.11 28.18
CA ARG A 503 2.21 20.21 27.39
C ARG A 503 3.24 21.32 27.34
N GLY A 504 3.66 21.59 26.13
CA GLY A 504 4.19 22.84 25.61
C GLY A 504 4.96 23.73 26.57
N ASP A 505 6.22 23.95 26.29
CA ASP A 505 6.88 25.27 26.42
C ASP A 505 8.24 25.28 25.71
N GLY A 506 8.55 24.28 24.86
CA GLY A 506 9.86 24.17 24.17
C GLY A 506 9.91 24.59 22.70
N ALA A 507 8.77 24.92 22.07
CA ALA A 507 8.76 25.22 20.61
C ALA A 507 9.07 26.69 20.28
N ALA A 508 9.18 27.59 21.28
CA ALA A 508 9.50 29.00 21.07
C ALA A 508 10.99 29.35 21.26
N ALA A 509 11.79 28.45 21.86
CA ALA A 509 13.19 28.75 22.18
C ALA A 509 14.20 28.37 21.06
N GLY A 510 13.80 27.54 20.09
CA GLY A 510 14.68 27.10 19.00
C GLY A 510 14.72 28.01 17.76
N ALA A 511 13.77 28.94 17.63
CA ALA A 511 13.70 29.85 16.48
C ALA A 511 14.41 31.21 16.73
N ALA A 512 14.82 31.49 17.95
CA ALA A 512 15.46 32.75 18.31
C ALA A 512 17.01 32.71 18.34
N ALA A 513 17.64 31.55 18.17
CA ALA A 513 19.08 31.38 18.27
C ALA A 513 19.87 31.51 16.95
N VAL A 514 19.21 31.81 15.82
CA VAL A 514 19.87 31.96 14.50
C VAL A 514 19.79 33.41 13.94
N ALA A 515 19.21 34.33 14.68
CA ALA A 515 19.10 35.74 14.26
C ALA A 515 19.82 36.72 15.21
N GLY A 516 21.11 36.55 15.43
CA GLY A 516 21.86 37.46 16.26
C GLY A 516 23.37 37.30 16.10
N ASP A 517 23.93 37.78 15.01
CA ASP A 517 25.24 38.44 14.99
C ASP A 517 25.49 39.06 13.59
N ALA A 518 25.17 40.33 13.46
CA ALA A 518 25.74 41.21 12.46
C ALA A 518 26.37 42.39 13.20
N PRO A 519 27.68 42.70 13.04
CA PRO A 519 28.34 43.79 13.74
C PRO A 519 27.86 45.12 13.19
N ARG A 520 27.49 46.03 14.10
CA ARG A 520 27.35 47.46 13.84
C ARG A 520 28.76 48.03 13.68
N GLY A 521 29.12 48.37 12.46
CA GLY A 521 30.30 49.18 12.16
C GLY A 521 29.87 50.62 11.95
N THR A 522 30.61 51.51 12.59
CA THR A 522 30.58 52.97 12.63
C THR A 522 30.47 53.63 11.27
#